data_768fd471f1e50e0ba7790f1bd472e8bc
#
_entry.id   768fd471f1e50e0ba7790f1bd472e8bc
#
_cell.length_a   1.000
_cell.length_b   1.000
_cell.length_c   1.000
_cell.angle_alpha   90.00
_cell.angle_beta   90.00
_cell.angle_gamma   90.00
#
_symmetry.space_group_name_H-M   'P 1'
#
loop_
_entity.id
_entity.type
_entity.pdbx_description
1 polymer ?
#
loop_
_entity_poly.entity_id
_entity_poly.type
_entity_poly.pdbx_seq_one_letter_code
_entity_poly.pdbx_strand_id
1 'polypeptide(L)'
;FPLGIAFLYFWSLYGGWSIVADGLGADSQQQHHYLYWKVFPVELNEEYLWTLLLYALFVLVIELTLLAVVRSDRPHMDQAAEALWISHTVLLVIAALAAGTSFLIVKDQLATAVLLGKSGYSVTRGGLGEMVPLFTLHQVLNRVALFSLAIGIGVWFTGRQGRWLAGNATLVTGAGYSVLLGGMFLYVTALGNKNELFSALILGGFFHLANTRRVKWGFVGAGAGMMFMGIGLVDFLRAFPLIDLWEGGAWWDAIQWVPEIHASNEAFGAHLSLYGALYFHSPLTYGSSLTALLFSVVPRILWPERPGDIYSHYASSVGIVEGVGEQGFSIHHATGWYLNFGLPGLLFGAVLWGWIWGRCFNAYLCAEATRDRGGRWRYAFAVMAPWGFVAYIPPLIRAGLEGYKGLVI
;
A
#
# COMPACT_ATOMS: atom_id res chain seq x y z
N PHE A 1 16.14 4.12 -8.02
CA PHE A 1 15.47 3.40 -6.92
C PHE A 1 15.43 4.22 -5.63
N PRO A 2 16.55 4.76 -5.07
CA PRO A 2 16.50 5.59 -3.88
C PRO A 2 15.53 6.76 -3.99
N LEU A 3 15.66 7.59 -5.00
CA LEU A 3 14.77 8.73 -5.23
C LEU A 3 13.28 8.35 -5.29
N GLY A 4 12.96 7.14 -5.76
CA GLY A 4 11.58 6.66 -5.77
C GLY A 4 11.06 6.37 -4.36
N ILE A 5 11.90 5.86 -3.48
CA ILE A 5 11.55 5.61 -2.07
C ILE A 5 11.36 6.94 -1.35
N ALA A 6 12.31 7.86 -1.47
CA ALA A 6 12.19 9.20 -0.91
C ALA A 6 10.91 9.90 -1.38
N PHE A 7 10.61 9.83 -2.68
CA PHE A 7 9.40 10.40 -3.25
C PHE A 7 8.13 9.84 -2.59
N LEU A 8 8.04 8.53 -2.40
CA LEU A 8 6.87 7.91 -1.76
C LEU A 8 6.69 8.38 -0.32
N TYR A 9 7.79 8.51 0.44
CA TYR A 9 7.73 9.03 1.80
C TYR A 9 7.33 10.51 1.83
N PHE A 10 7.89 11.36 0.97
CA PHE A 10 7.51 12.77 0.90
C PHE A 10 6.07 12.97 0.40
N TRP A 11 5.63 12.14 -0.52
CA TRP A 11 4.24 12.17 -0.98
C TRP A 11 3.25 11.84 0.15
N SER A 12 3.63 11.00 1.10
CA SER A 12 2.79 10.70 2.27
C SER A 12 2.57 11.91 3.19
N LEU A 13 3.37 12.97 3.05
CA LEU A 13 3.18 14.25 3.77
C LEU A 13 2.16 15.19 3.12
N TYR A 14 1.57 14.81 1.99
CA TYR A 14 0.66 15.67 1.25
C TYR A 14 -0.49 16.23 2.11
N GLY A 15 -1.06 15.41 3.01
CA GLY A 15 -2.10 15.83 3.94
C GLY A 15 -1.64 16.83 5.01
N GLY A 16 -0.33 17.02 5.20
CA GLY A 16 0.21 18.03 6.11
C GLY A 16 0.37 19.42 5.51
N TRP A 17 0.20 19.54 4.20
CA TRP A 17 0.37 20.83 3.53
C TRP A 17 -0.60 21.90 4.04
N SER A 18 -1.84 21.53 4.26
CA SER A 18 -2.86 22.45 4.79
C SER A 18 -2.50 22.98 6.19
N ILE A 19 -1.92 22.13 7.05
CA ILE A 19 -1.48 22.52 8.40
C ILE A 19 -0.37 23.57 8.32
N VAL A 20 0.57 23.38 7.41
CA VAL A 20 1.66 24.34 7.18
C VAL A 20 1.11 25.64 6.58
N ALA A 21 0.20 25.56 5.64
CA ALA A 21 -0.42 26.72 5.00
C ALA A 21 -1.19 27.57 6.03
N ASP A 22 -2.02 26.95 6.87
CA ASP A 22 -2.77 27.62 7.95
C ASP A 22 -1.83 28.26 8.96
N GLY A 23 -0.78 27.57 9.38
CA GLY A 23 0.23 28.09 10.30
C GLY A 23 1.00 29.27 9.72
N LEU A 24 1.10 29.40 8.40
CA LEU A 24 1.68 30.54 7.70
C LEU A 24 0.68 31.66 7.40
N GLY A 25 -0.58 31.54 7.86
CA GLY A 25 -1.63 32.52 7.67
C GLY A 25 -2.36 32.45 6.33
N ALA A 26 -2.20 31.37 5.58
CA ALA A 26 -3.02 31.08 4.43
C ALA A 26 -4.35 30.48 4.91
N ASP A 27 -5.47 31.08 4.50
CA ASP A 27 -6.79 30.52 4.80
C ASP A 27 -7.01 29.29 3.93
N SER A 28 -6.54 28.13 4.41
CA SER A 28 -6.80 26.88 3.73
C SER A 28 -8.18 26.40 4.16
N GLN A 29 -9.15 26.49 3.26
CA GLN A 29 -10.49 25.94 3.48
C GLN A 29 -10.50 24.40 3.45
N GLN A 30 -9.34 23.76 3.38
CA GLN A 30 -9.22 22.31 3.33
C GLN A 30 -9.54 21.71 4.70
N GLN A 31 -10.58 20.89 4.75
CA GLN A 31 -10.85 20.06 5.92
C GLN A 31 -9.74 19.03 6.07
N HIS A 32 -8.97 19.17 7.11
CA HIS A 32 -7.94 18.20 7.49
C HIS A 32 -8.56 16.85 7.85
N HIS A 33 -7.76 15.81 7.89
CA HIS A 33 -8.24 14.46 8.15
C HIS A 33 -9.05 14.38 9.45
N TYR A 34 -10.36 14.23 9.34
CA TYR A 34 -11.35 14.37 10.40
C TYR A 34 -11.11 13.46 11.62
N LEU A 35 -10.45 12.30 11.45
CA LEU A 35 -10.14 11.36 12.54
C LEU A 35 -9.16 11.98 13.55
N TYR A 36 -8.10 12.61 13.08
CA TYR A 36 -7.12 13.24 13.96
C TYR A 36 -7.67 14.51 14.62
N TRP A 37 -8.42 15.31 13.88
CA TRP A 37 -9.04 16.53 14.40
C TRP A 37 -10.07 16.30 15.49
N LYS A 38 -10.77 15.19 15.46
CA LYS A 38 -11.70 14.82 16.53
C LYS A 38 -11.00 14.38 17.81
N VAL A 39 -9.75 14.00 17.70
CA VAL A 39 -8.99 13.42 18.82
C VAL A 39 -8.10 14.45 19.48
N PHE A 40 -7.40 15.27 18.68
CA PHE A 40 -6.50 16.30 19.19
C PHE A 40 -6.32 17.43 18.18
N PRO A 41 -6.03 18.66 18.65
CA PRO A 41 -5.78 19.78 17.76
C PRO A 41 -4.51 19.53 16.97
N VAL A 42 -4.58 19.75 15.65
CA VAL A 42 -3.41 19.68 14.78
C VAL A 42 -3.10 21.08 14.31
N GLU A 43 -2.01 21.62 14.81
CA GLU A 43 -1.57 23.00 14.55
C GLU A 43 -0.09 22.99 14.20
N LEU A 44 0.39 24.05 13.57
CA LEU A 44 1.81 24.28 13.33
C LEU A 44 2.46 24.76 14.62
N ASN A 45 2.71 23.82 15.54
CA ASN A 45 3.34 24.03 16.83
C ASN A 45 4.72 23.33 16.88
N GLU A 46 5.37 23.36 18.05
CA GLU A 46 6.69 22.78 18.27
C GLU A 46 6.67 21.25 18.00
N GLU A 47 5.64 20.53 18.45
CA GLU A 47 5.49 19.09 18.29
C GLU A 47 5.30 18.72 16.82
N TYR A 48 4.62 19.56 16.05
CA TYR A 48 4.49 19.33 14.62
C TYR A 48 5.80 19.57 13.87
N LEU A 49 6.56 20.60 14.25
CA LEU A 49 7.90 20.86 13.69
C LEU A 49 8.86 19.71 14.02
N TRP A 50 8.83 19.20 15.26
CA TRP A 50 9.58 18.00 15.64
C TRP A 50 9.15 16.77 14.85
N THR A 51 7.85 16.61 14.59
CA THR A 51 7.32 15.53 13.74
C THR A 51 7.94 15.57 12.35
N LEU A 52 7.93 16.73 11.70
CA LEU A 52 8.51 16.89 10.37
C LEU A 52 10.02 16.65 10.37
N LEU A 53 10.72 17.14 11.40
CA LEU A 53 12.16 16.95 11.54
C LEU A 53 12.54 15.47 11.74
N LEU A 54 11.88 14.77 12.64
CA LEU A 54 12.09 13.33 12.89
C LEU A 54 11.72 12.50 11.67
N TYR A 55 10.68 12.87 10.97
CA TYR A 55 10.30 12.23 9.72
C TYR A 55 11.36 12.43 8.64
N ALA A 56 11.83 13.66 8.45
CA ALA A 56 12.89 13.96 7.49
C ALA A 56 14.19 13.21 7.83
N LEU A 57 14.53 13.14 9.12
CA LEU A 57 15.68 12.38 9.61
C LEU A 57 15.52 10.88 9.32
N PHE A 58 14.33 10.31 9.54
CA PHE A 58 14.04 8.92 9.24
C PHE A 58 14.27 8.61 7.76
N VAL A 59 13.71 9.43 6.86
CA VAL A 59 13.89 9.27 5.42
C VAL A 59 15.35 9.45 5.01
N LEU A 60 16.03 10.46 5.54
CA LEU A 60 17.43 10.71 5.24
C LEU A 60 18.32 9.51 5.63
N VAL A 61 18.11 8.94 6.80
CA VAL A 61 18.88 7.77 7.27
C VAL A 61 18.58 6.54 6.43
N ILE A 62 17.33 6.31 6.01
CA ILE A 62 16.98 5.27 5.03
C ILE A 62 17.79 5.45 3.75
N GLU A 63 17.76 6.65 3.17
CA GLU A 63 18.43 6.93 1.89
C GLU A 63 19.95 6.80 2.00
N LEU A 64 20.56 7.32 3.04
CA LEU A 64 22.01 7.19 3.27
C LEU A 64 22.43 5.72 3.44
N THR A 65 21.66 4.94 4.20
CA THR A 65 21.91 3.51 4.38
C THR A 65 21.73 2.75 3.07
N LEU A 66 20.68 3.05 2.34
CA LEU A 66 20.42 2.44 1.05
C LEU A 66 21.55 2.74 0.05
N LEU A 67 22.01 3.99 -0.02
CA LEU A 67 23.13 4.37 -0.87
C LEU A 67 24.44 3.68 -0.46
N ALA A 68 24.67 3.50 0.84
CA ALA A 68 25.85 2.80 1.36
C ALA A 68 25.82 1.29 1.05
N VAL A 69 24.62 0.68 1.00
CA VAL A 69 24.44 -0.77 0.76
C VAL A 69 24.37 -1.10 -0.72
N VAL A 70 23.81 -0.21 -1.54
CA VAL A 70 23.68 -0.43 -2.99
C VAL A 70 25.05 -0.43 -3.65
N ARG A 71 25.36 -1.54 -4.33
CA ARG A 71 26.62 -1.67 -5.08
C ARG A 71 26.59 -0.79 -6.32
N SER A 72 27.63 0.00 -6.47
CA SER A 72 27.84 0.88 -7.63
C SER A 72 28.22 0.10 -8.90
N ASP A 73 28.86 -1.05 -8.72
CA ASP A 73 29.37 -1.86 -9.82
C ASP A 73 28.20 -2.54 -10.53
N ARG A 74 27.81 -1.96 -11.65
CA ARG A 74 26.90 -2.65 -12.58
C ARG A 74 27.69 -3.81 -13.18
N PRO A 75 27.29 -5.06 -12.98
CA PRO A 75 27.92 -6.17 -13.68
C PRO A 75 27.77 -5.92 -15.18
N HIS A 76 28.87 -6.07 -15.91
CA HIS A 76 28.87 -5.96 -17.37
C HIS A 76 27.86 -6.97 -17.93
N MET A 77 26.82 -6.45 -18.56
CA MET A 77 25.80 -7.27 -19.24
C MET A 77 26.34 -7.65 -20.63
N ASP A 78 27.12 -8.73 -20.67
CA ASP A 78 27.76 -9.14 -21.91
C ASP A 78 26.87 -9.90 -22.88
N GLN A 79 25.67 -10.30 -22.53
CA GLN A 79 24.71 -10.87 -23.48
C GLN A 79 23.25 -10.68 -23.02
N ALA A 80 22.38 -10.32 -23.96
CA ALA A 80 20.95 -10.26 -23.77
C ALA A 80 20.39 -11.69 -23.69
N ALA A 81 20.41 -12.27 -22.50
CA ALA A 81 19.73 -13.54 -22.29
C ALA A 81 18.24 -13.41 -22.65
N GLU A 82 17.64 -14.47 -23.16
CA GLU A 82 16.24 -14.48 -23.60
C GLU A 82 15.28 -14.21 -22.41
N ALA A 83 14.26 -13.40 -22.63
CA ALA A 83 13.23 -13.13 -21.66
C ALA A 83 12.45 -14.43 -21.32
N LEU A 84 12.07 -14.59 -20.06
CA LEU A 84 11.17 -15.66 -19.68
C LEU A 84 9.81 -15.44 -20.36
N TRP A 85 9.34 -16.44 -21.10
CA TRP A 85 8.07 -16.37 -21.79
C TRP A 85 6.90 -16.63 -20.85
N ILE A 86 5.97 -15.70 -20.78
CA ILE A 86 4.77 -15.80 -19.95
C ILE A 86 3.54 -15.99 -20.84
N SER A 87 2.72 -16.96 -20.48
CA SER A 87 1.42 -17.15 -21.11
C SER A 87 0.39 -16.18 -20.52
N HIS A 88 -0.05 -15.22 -21.30
CA HIS A 88 -1.14 -14.32 -20.94
C HIS A 88 -2.43 -15.05 -20.60
N THR A 89 -2.72 -16.16 -21.32
CA THR A 89 -3.90 -17.00 -21.05
C THR A 89 -3.85 -17.58 -19.64
N VAL A 90 -2.68 -18.09 -19.22
CA VAL A 90 -2.52 -18.65 -17.86
C VAL A 90 -2.74 -17.58 -16.80
N LEU A 91 -2.15 -16.39 -16.99
CA LEU A 91 -2.33 -15.29 -16.04
C LEU A 91 -3.80 -14.81 -15.96
N LEU A 92 -4.49 -14.73 -17.11
CA LEU A 92 -5.91 -14.39 -17.16
C LEU A 92 -6.77 -15.43 -16.47
N VAL A 93 -6.49 -16.73 -16.68
CA VAL A 93 -7.22 -17.82 -16.03
C VAL A 93 -7.00 -17.79 -14.52
N ILE A 94 -5.74 -17.62 -14.05
CA ILE A 94 -5.45 -17.49 -12.62
C ILE A 94 -6.19 -16.30 -12.03
N ALA A 95 -6.13 -15.13 -12.68
CA ALA A 95 -6.81 -13.94 -12.23
C ALA A 95 -8.33 -14.13 -12.18
N ALA A 96 -8.94 -14.72 -13.21
CA ALA A 96 -10.37 -14.95 -13.28
C ALA A 96 -10.85 -15.96 -12.22
N LEU A 97 -10.12 -17.06 -12.01
CA LEU A 97 -10.46 -18.05 -11.00
C LEU A 97 -10.32 -17.45 -9.58
N ALA A 98 -9.24 -16.75 -9.31
CA ALA A 98 -9.03 -16.12 -8.03
C ALA A 98 -10.07 -15.03 -7.73
N ALA A 99 -10.36 -14.16 -8.71
CA ALA A 99 -11.41 -13.13 -8.58
C ALA A 99 -12.79 -13.73 -8.41
N GLY A 100 -13.16 -14.73 -9.22
CA GLY A 100 -14.45 -15.41 -9.15
C GLY A 100 -14.65 -16.12 -7.80
N THR A 101 -13.64 -16.84 -7.31
CA THR A 101 -13.71 -17.50 -6.00
C THR A 101 -13.79 -16.47 -4.87
N SER A 102 -13.01 -15.40 -4.94
CA SER A 102 -13.09 -14.31 -3.98
C SER A 102 -14.46 -13.65 -3.94
N PHE A 103 -15.05 -13.40 -5.11
CA PHE A 103 -16.42 -12.87 -5.24
C PHE A 103 -17.46 -13.82 -4.64
N LEU A 104 -17.37 -15.12 -4.89
CA LEU A 104 -18.29 -16.10 -4.33
C LEU A 104 -18.28 -16.13 -2.80
N ILE A 105 -17.13 -15.83 -2.16
CA ILE A 105 -17.02 -15.75 -0.69
C ILE A 105 -17.79 -14.55 -0.13
N VAL A 106 -17.82 -13.42 -0.84
CA VAL A 106 -18.38 -12.15 -0.32
C VAL A 106 -19.65 -11.69 -1.02
N LYS A 107 -20.22 -12.47 -1.95
CA LYS A 107 -21.37 -12.07 -2.77
C LYS A 107 -22.59 -11.65 -1.94
N ASP A 108 -22.85 -12.36 -0.83
CA ASP A 108 -24.03 -12.11 0.00
C ASP A 108 -23.85 -10.80 0.81
N GLN A 109 -22.61 -10.53 1.28
CA GLN A 109 -22.28 -9.29 1.95
C GLN A 109 -22.34 -8.09 0.99
N LEU A 110 -21.86 -8.26 -0.25
CA LEU A 110 -21.99 -7.24 -1.28
C LEU A 110 -23.44 -6.97 -1.64
N ALA A 111 -24.26 -8.02 -1.84
CA ALA A 111 -25.68 -7.88 -2.09
C ALA A 111 -26.37 -7.14 -0.94
N THR A 112 -26.05 -7.48 0.31
CA THR A 112 -26.57 -6.82 1.50
C THR A 112 -26.15 -5.34 1.54
N ALA A 113 -24.89 -5.03 1.21
CA ALA A 113 -24.40 -3.66 1.16
C ALA A 113 -25.19 -2.81 0.14
N VAL A 114 -25.41 -3.35 -1.06
CA VAL A 114 -26.17 -2.67 -2.12
C VAL A 114 -27.65 -2.51 -1.75
N LEU A 115 -28.29 -3.57 -1.26
CA LEU A 115 -29.73 -3.56 -0.93
C LEU A 115 -30.06 -2.68 0.27
N LEU A 116 -29.17 -2.60 1.25
CA LEU A 116 -29.38 -1.79 2.46
C LEU A 116 -28.79 -0.39 2.33
N GLY A 117 -28.20 -0.03 1.19
CA GLY A 117 -27.53 1.26 1.02
C GLY A 117 -26.38 1.48 2.02
N LYS A 118 -25.70 0.43 2.44
CA LYS A 118 -24.60 0.49 3.41
C LYS A 118 -23.25 0.38 2.72
N SER A 119 -22.24 0.99 3.34
CA SER A 119 -20.87 0.82 2.87
C SER A 119 -20.48 -0.68 2.82
N GLY A 120 -20.04 -1.16 1.65
CA GLY A 120 -19.58 -2.53 1.47
C GLY A 120 -18.46 -2.92 2.41
N TYR A 121 -17.60 -1.95 2.79
CA TYR A 121 -16.53 -2.15 3.75
C TYR A 121 -17.06 -2.54 5.15
N SER A 122 -18.02 -1.80 5.68
CA SER A 122 -18.57 -2.08 7.02
C SER A 122 -19.33 -3.40 7.06
N VAL A 123 -20.11 -3.69 6.01
CA VAL A 123 -20.88 -4.94 5.91
C VAL A 123 -19.97 -6.14 5.75
N THR A 124 -18.96 -6.06 4.89
CA THR A 124 -18.01 -7.16 4.67
C THR A 124 -17.16 -7.42 5.91
N ARG A 125 -16.69 -6.37 6.58
CA ARG A 125 -15.90 -6.49 7.81
C ARG A 125 -16.72 -7.11 8.95
N GLY A 126 -17.97 -6.68 9.14
CA GLY A 126 -18.87 -7.25 10.14
C GLY A 126 -19.27 -8.69 9.83
N GLY A 127 -19.64 -8.98 8.58
CA GLY A 127 -20.13 -10.31 8.18
C GLY A 127 -19.06 -11.38 8.05
N LEU A 128 -17.83 -11.01 7.64
CA LEU A 128 -16.72 -11.96 7.48
C LEU A 128 -15.74 -11.95 8.68
N GLY A 129 -15.80 -10.92 9.54
CA GLY A 129 -14.88 -10.79 10.67
C GLY A 129 -14.96 -11.95 11.67
N GLU A 130 -16.14 -12.57 11.80
CA GLU A 130 -16.36 -13.77 12.62
C GLU A 130 -15.83 -15.05 11.96
N MET A 131 -15.71 -15.08 10.62
CA MET A 131 -15.19 -16.20 9.85
C MET A 131 -13.75 -15.94 9.38
N VAL A 132 -12.84 -15.79 10.33
CA VAL A 132 -11.41 -15.45 10.07
C VAL A 132 -10.76 -16.23 8.93
N PRO A 133 -10.95 -17.57 8.77
CA PRO A 133 -10.32 -18.32 7.67
C PRO A 133 -10.83 -17.90 6.29
N LEU A 134 -12.12 -17.66 6.14
CA LEU A 134 -12.73 -17.24 4.87
C LEU A 134 -12.32 -15.81 4.51
N PHE A 135 -12.23 -14.93 5.50
CA PHE A 135 -11.75 -13.57 5.29
C PHE A 135 -10.29 -13.54 4.81
N THR A 136 -9.42 -14.35 5.44
CA THR A 136 -8.03 -14.47 5.00
C THR A 136 -7.93 -15.04 3.59
N LEU A 137 -8.67 -16.10 3.28
CA LEU A 137 -8.71 -16.69 1.95
C LEU A 137 -9.17 -15.68 0.89
N HIS A 138 -10.24 -14.92 1.18
CA HIS A 138 -10.72 -13.85 0.33
C HIS A 138 -9.62 -12.81 0.04
N GLN A 139 -8.90 -12.35 1.06
CA GLN A 139 -7.81 -11.39 0.88
C GLN A 139 -6.67 -11.94 0.03
N VAL A 140 -6.26 -13.19 0.26
CA VAL A 140 -5.22 -13.86 -0.53
C VAL A 140 -5.64 -13.98 -2.00
N LEU A 141 -6.87 -14.42 -2.25
CA LEU A 141 -7.41 -14.56 -3.61
C LEU A 141 -7.48 -13.21 -4.33
N ASN A 142 -7.90 -12.15 -3.65
CA ASN A 142 -7.88 -10.80 -4.21
C ASN A 142 -6.46 -10.35 -4.62
N ARG A 143 -5.46 -10.60 -3.78
CA ARG A 143 -4.06 -10.28 -4.08
C ARG A 143 -3.56 -11.09 -5.27
N VAL A 144 -3.85 -12.40 -5.31
CA VAL A 144 -3.49 -13.27 -6.43
C VAL A 144 -4.09 -12.77 -7.74
N ALA A 145 -5.38 -12.40 -7.74
CA ALA A 145 -6.05 -11.85 -8.91
C ALA A 145 -5.40 -10.54 -9.37
N LEU A 146 -5.27 -9.57 -8.47
CA LEU A 146 -4.71 -8.25 -8.79
C LEU A 146 -3.25 -8.30 -9.23
N PHE A 147 -2.42 -9.11 -8.57
CA PHE A 147 -1.00 -9.24 -8.94
C PHE A 147 -0.84 -9.97 -10.28
N SER A 148 -1.65 -10.99 -10.55
CA SER A 148 -1.66 -11.66 -11.86
C SER A 148 -2.05 -10.69 -12.98
N LEU A 149 -3.05 -9.85 -12.76
CA LEU A 149 -3.45 -8.80 -13.69
C LEU A 149 -2.35 -7.74 -13.86
N ALA A 150 -1.75 -7.26 -12.78
CA ALA A 150 -0.69 -6.27 -12.82
C ALA A 150 0.53 -6.74 -13.62
N ILE A 151 0.99 -7.95 -13.35
CA ILE A 151 2.09 -8.58 -14.09
C ILE A 151 1.69 -8.79 -15.55
N GLY A 152 0.51 -9.35 -15.79
CA GLY A 152 0.00 -9.63 -17.13
C GLY A 152 -0.11 -8.38 -18.00
N ILE A 153 -0.66 -7.28 -17.47
CA ILE A 153 -0.76 -6.01 -18.16
C ILE A 153 0.63 -5.42 -18.42
N GLY A 154 1.52 -5.42 -17.42
CA GLY A 154 2.88 -4.94 -17.57
C GLY A 154 3.65 -5.67 -18.69
N VAL A 155 3.50 -7.00 -18.78
CA VAL A 155 4.09 -7.82 -19.87
C VAL A 155 3.37 -7.56 -21.19
N TRP A 156 2.05 -7.43 -21.20
CA TRP A 156 1.28 -7.16 -22.42
C TRP A 156 1.70 -5.85 -23.08
N PHE A 157 1.86 -4.77 -22.31
CA PHE A 157 2.37 -3.49 -22.80
C PHE A 157 3.81 -3.54 -23.27
N THR A 158 4.64 -4.41 -22.73
CA THR A 158 6.02 -4.61 -23.17
C THR A 158 6.10 -5.51 -24.41
N GLY A 159 5.17 -6.46 -24.53
CA GLY A 159 5.08 -7.39 -25.65
C GLY A 159 6.29 -8.35 -25.74
N ARG A 160 6.77 -8.58 -26.96
CA ARG A 160 7.91 -9.50 -27.22
C ARG A 160 9.28 -8.90 -26.86
N GLN A 161 9.36 -7.61 -26.58
CA GLN A 161 10.62 -6.90 -26.35
C GLN A 161 10.96 -6.72 -24.85
N GLY A 162 10.35 -7.50 -23.98
CA GLY A 162 10.63 -7.44 -22.53
C GLY A 162 12.06 -7.82 -22.22
N ARG A 163 12.65 -7.12 -21.23
CA ARG A 163 14.00 -7.45 -20.73
C ARG A 163 14.01 -8.76 -19.97
N TRP A 164 12.98 -9.03 -19.20
CA TRP A 164 12.91 -10.19 -18.30
C TRP A 164 11.73 -11.10 -18.59
N LEU A 165 10.57 -10.51 -18.85
CA LEU A 165 9.36 -11.23 -19.16
C LEU A 165 8.82 -10.76 -20.51
N ALA A 166 8.53 -11.71 -21.38
CA ALA A 166 7.95 -11.45 -22.69
C ALA A 166 6.69 -12.31 -22.88
N GLY A 167 5.78 -11.89 -23.75
CA GLY A 167 4.58 -12.64 -24.07
C GLY A 167 3.96 -12.16 -25.38
N ASN A 168 3.02 -12.94 -25.93
CA ASN A 168 2.29 -12.55 -27.13
C ASN A 168 1.15 -11.61 -26.78
N ALA A 169 1.35 -10.30 -27.03
CA ALA A 169 0.29 -9.31 -26.92
C ALA A 169 -0.71 -9.47 -28.07
N THR A 170 -1.92 -9.87 -27.79
CA THR A 170 -3.04 -9.96 -28.75
C THR A 170 -4.17 -9.03 -28.30
N LEU A 171 -5.03 -8.64 -29.24
CA LEU A 171 -6.23 -7.86 -28.90
C LEU A 171 -7.14 -8.60 -27.93
N VAL A 172 -7.26 -9.91 -28.09
CA VAL A 172 -8.09 -10.76 -27.20
C VAL A 172 -7.55 -10.76 -25.77
N THR A 173 -6.24 -10.91 -25.60
CA THR A 173 -5.62 -10.85 -24.26
C THR A 173 -5.71 -9.45 -23.66
N GLY A 174 -5.57 -8.39 -24.46
CA GLY A 174 -5.78 -7.02 -24.03
C GLY A 174 -7.22 -6.75 -23.58
N ALA A 175 -8.21 -7.20 -24.35
CA ALA A 175 -9.62 -7.12 -23.97
C ALA A 175 -9.90 -7.89 -22.67
N GLY A 176 -9.36 -9.10 -22.53
CA GLY A 176 -9.48 -9.91 -21.31
C GLY A 176 -8.92 -9.18 -20.07
N TYR A 177 -7.74 -8.58 -20.17
CA TYR A 177 -7.20 -7.77 -19.09
C TYR A 177 -8.05 -6.55 -18.77
N SER A 178 -8.55 -5.84 -19.78
CA SER A 178 -9.40 -4.66 -19.59
C SER A 178 -10.70 -5.00 -18.85
N VAL A 179 -11.36 -6.09 -19.26
CA VAL A 179 -12.60 -6.55 -18.62
C VAL A 179 -12.34 -7.00 -17.18
N LEU A 180 -11.32 -7.84 -16.94
CA LEU A 180 -11.01 -8.32 -15.61
C LEU A 180 -10.52 -7.20 -14.69
N LEU A 181 -9.69 -6.28 -15.19
CA LEU A 181 -9.21 -5.14 -14.41
C LEU A 181 -10.36 -4.20 -14.06
N GLY A 182 -11.24 -3.89 -15.03
CA GLY A 182 -12.43 -3.08 -14.78
C GLY A 182 -13.36 -3.74 -13.77
N GLY A 183 -13.63 -5.04 -13.91
CA GLY A 183 -14.41 -5.82 -12.94
C GLY A 183 -13.79 -5.83 -11.55
N MET A 184 -12.50 -6.09 -11.46
CA MET A 184 -11.77 -6.06 -10.17
C MET A 184 -11.72 -4.67 -9.56
N PHE A 185 -11.57 -3.63 -10.38
CA PHE A 185 -11.64 -2.25 -9.92
C PHE A 185 -12.99 -1.95 -9.26
N LEU A 186 -14.08 -2.24 -9.94
CA LEU A 186 -15.44 -2.06 -9.40
C LEU A 186 -15.67 -2.91 -8.14
N TYR A 187 -15.23 -4.16 -8.16
CA TYR A 187 -15.38 -5.09 -7.04
C TYR A 187 -14.61 -4.64 -5.79
N VAL A 188 -13.32 -4.31 -5.95
CA VAL A 188 -12.46 -3.85 -4.83
C VAL A 188 -12.92 -2.50 -4.30
N THR A 189 -13.41 -1.62 -5.21
CA THR A 189 -13.99 -0.33 -4.85
C THR A 189 -15.27 -0.51 -4.03
N ALA A 190 -16.17 -1.39 -4.46
CA ALA A 190 -17.40 -1.72 -3.72
C ALA A 190 -17.12 -2.30 -2.34
N LEU A 191 -16.04 -3.09 -2.19
CA LEU A 191 -15.57 -3.59 -0.90
C LEU A 191 -14.88 -2.51 -0.03
N GLY A 192 -14.54 -1.36 -0.60
CA GLY A 192 -13.78 -0.31 0.09
C GLY A 192 -12.31 -0.68 0.38
N ASN A 193 -11.73 -1.62 -0.37
CA ASN A 193 -10.38 -2.12 -0.16
C ASN A 193 -9.37 -1.49 -1.12
N LYS A 194 -8.87 -0.31 -0.80
CA LYS A 194 -7.95 0.47 -1.64
C LYS A 194 -6.50 -0.03 -1.64
N ASN A 195 -6.06 -0.69 -0.56
CA ASN A 195 -4.65 -1.04 -0.40
C ASN A 195 -4.16 -2.07 -1.43
N GLU A 196 -4.94 -3.10 -1.70
CA GLU A 196 -4.62 -4.12 -2.69
C GLU A 196 -4.60 -3.55 -4.11
N LEU A 197 -5.57 -2.70 -4.44
CA LEU A 197 -5.61 -2.04 -5.74
C LEU A 197 -4.38 -1.15 -5.94
N PHE A 198 -4.04 -0.38 -4.91
CA PHE A 198 -2.88 0.51 -4.91
C PHE A 198 -1.58 -0.27 -5.12
N SER A 199 -1.37 -1.31 -4.34
CA SER A 199 -0.19 -2.18 -4.45
C SER A 199 -0.08 -2.84 -5.82
N ALA A 200 -1.20 -3.29 -6.39
CA ALA A 200 -1.22 -3.89 -7.71
C ALA A 200 -0.88 -2.90 -8.83
N LEU A 201 -1.42 -1.68 -8.77
CA LEU A 201 -1.12 -0.63 -9.76
C LEU A 201 0.35 -0.20 -9.70
N ILE A 202 0.89 -0.03 -8.50
CA ILE A 202 2.32 0.26 -8.30
C ILE A 202 3.18 -0.89 -8.83
N LEU A 203 2.85 -2.14 -8.49
CA LEU A 203 3.57 -3.32 -8.97
C LEU A 203 3.56 -3.37 -10.50
N GLY A 204 2.39 -3.19 -11.13
CA GLY A 204 2.25 -3.20 -12.58
C GLY A 204 3.06 -2.09 -13.25
N GLY A 205 3.02 -0.88 -12.71
CA GLY A 205 3.77 0.28 -13.18
C GLY A 205 5.27 0.09 -13.07
N PHE A 206 5.77 -0.28 -11.91
CA PHE A 206 7.20 -0.55 -11.69
C PHE A 206 7.67 -1.74 -12.53
N PHE A 207 6.87 -2.79 -12.61
CA PHE A 207 7.19 -3.95 -13.41
C PHE A 207 7.32 -3.60 -14.88
N HIS A 208 6.39 -2.80 -15.41
CA HIS A 208 6.48 -2.29 -16.79
C HIS A 208 7.73 -1.46 -17.00
N LEU A 209 8.00 -0.48 -16.11
CA LEU A 209 9.18 0.39 -16.19
C LEU A 209 10.49 -0.42 -16.16
N ALA A 210 10.54 -1.43 -15.29
CA ALA A 210 11.72 -2.27 -15.15
C ALA A 210 11.91 -3.22 -16.33
N ASN A 211 10.83 -3.75 -16.91
CA ASN A 211 10.85 -4.73 -17.99
C ASN A 211 10.98 -4.10 -19.39
N THR A 212 10.80 -2.80 -19.54
CA THR A 212 10.89 -2.09 -20.82
C THR A 212 12.23 -1.36 -20.98
N ARG A 213 12.73 -1.30 -22.22
CA ARG A 213 13.91 -0.48 -22.54
C ARG A 213 13.57 0.99 -22.75
N ARG A 214 12.31 1.30 -23.01
CA ARG A 214 11.83 2.66 -23.27
C ARG A 214 10.59 2.92 -22.43
N VAL A 215 10.68 3.92 -21.56
CA VAL A 215 9.56 4.35 -20.74
C VAL A 215 8.49 4.96 -21.62
N LYS A 216 7.29 4.40 -21.60
CA LYS A 216 6.11 4.97 -22.23
C LYS A 216 5.43 5.91 -21.23
N TRP A 217 5.81 7.17 -21.22
CA TRP A 217 5.31 8.18 -20.28
C TRP A 217 3.78 8.30 -20.25
N GLY A 218 3.11 8.11 -21.39
CA GLY A 218 1.65 8.05 -21.43
C GLY A 218 1.06 6.92 -20.58
N PHE A 219 1.71 5.74 -20.56
CA PHE A 219 1.29 4.62 -19.70
C PHE A 219 1.52 4.94 -18.22
N VAL A 220 2.65 5.55 -17.89
CA VAL A 220 2.95 5.94 -16.50
C VAL A 220 1.96 7.01 -16.03
N GLY A 221 1.68 8.02 -16.86
CA GLY A 221 0.71 9.07 -16.55
C GLY A 221 -0.71 8.53 -16.41
N ALA A 222 -1.14 7.64 -17.31
CA ALA A 222 -2.45 6.99 -17.21
C ALA A 222 -2.57 6.12 -15.95
N GLY A 223 -1.52 5.36 -15.61
CA GLY A 223 -1.49 4.55 -14.38
C GLY A 223 -1.54 5.41 -13.12
N ALA A 224 -0.78 6.50 -13.07
CA ALA A 224 -0.81 7.45 -11.96
C ALA A 224 -2.18 8.14 -11.83
N GLY A 225 -2.79 8.55 -12.94
CA GLY A 225 -4.13 9.13 -12.96
C GLY A 225 -5.19 8.16 -12.48
N MET A 226 -5.18 6.91 -12.96
CA MET A 226 -6.09 5.86 -12.49
C MET A 226 -5.91 5.58 -10.99
N MET A 227 -4.68 5.60 -10.51
CA MET A 227 -4.38 5.41 -9.10
C MET A 227 -4.93 6.56 -8.25
N PHE A 228 -4.71 7.80 -8.69
CA PHE A 228 -5.23 8.99 -8.03
C PHE A 228 -6.76 8.97 -7.96
N MET A 229 -7.41 8.79 -9.10
CA MET A 229 -8.88 8.73 -9.18
C MET A 229 -9.45 7.56 -8.40
N GLY A 230 -8.82 6.39 -8.47
CA GLY A 230 -9.26 5.18 -7.79
C GLY A 230 -9.26 5.31 -6.27
N ILE A 231 -8.24 5.95 -5.69
CA ILE A 231 -8.18 6.18 -4.24
C ILE A 231 -9.34 7.09 -3.81
N GLY A 232 -9.53 8.22 -4.50
CA GLY A 232 -10.61 9.14 -4.19
C GLY A 232 -11.99 8.49 -4.32
N LEU A 233 -12.20 7.72 -5.37
CA LEU A 233 -13.47 7.01 -5.59
C LEU A 233 -13.74 5.95 -4.50
N VAL A 234 -12.73 5.19 -4.08
CA VAL A 234 -12.89 4.21 -2.98
C VAL A 234 -13.27 4.91 -1.68
N ASP A 235 -12.63 6.02 -1.35
CA ASP A 235 -12.93 6.75 -0.12
C ASP A 235 -14.32 7.39 -0.17
N PHE A 236 -14.73 7.90 -1.32
CA PHE A 236 -16.08 8.39 -1.53
C PHE A 236 -17.13 7.29 -1.35
N LEU A 237 -16.92 6.12 -1.96
CA LEU A 237 -17.82 4.97 -1.83
C LEU A 237 -17.85 4.35 -0.42
N ARG A 238 -16.84 4.63 0.40
CA ARG A 238 -16.89 4.26 1.84
C ARG A 238 -17.79 5.21 2.65
N ALA A 239 -17.89 6.45 2.21
CA ALA A 239 -18.71 7.46 2.87
C ALA A 239 -20.18 7.43 2.43
N PHE A 240 -20.42 7.08 1.17
CA PHE A 240 -21.75 7.11 0.57
C PHE A 240 -22.17 5.73 0.07
N PRO A 241 -23.43 5.33 0.25
CA PRO A 241 -23.95 4.08 -0.30
C PRO A 241 -23.89 4.07 -1.82
N LEU A 242 -23.64 2.89 -2.42
CA LEU A 242 -23.61 2.71 -3.88
C LEU A 242 -24.91 3.15 -4.56
N ILE A 243 -26.06 2.95 -3.87
CA ILE A 243 -27.39 3.30 -4.40
C ILE A 243 -27.54 4.82 -4.54
N ASP A 244 -27.02 5.60 -3.63
CA ASP A 244 -27.10 7.07 -3.69
C ASP A 244 -26.31 7.63 -4.87
N LEU A 245 -25.20 6.98 -5.21
CA LEU A 245 -24.39 7.31 -6.39
C LEU A 245 -25.13 7.02 -7.68
N TRP A 246 -25.87 5.89 -7.72
CA TRP A 246 -26.56 5.45 -8.92
C TRP A 246 -27.84 6.24 -9.18
N GLU A 247 -28.63 6.49 -8.14
CA GLU A 247 -29.92 7.19 -8.25
C GLU A 247 -29.79 8.71 -8.16
N GLY A 248 -28.82 9.21 -7.40
CA GLY A 248 -28.65 10.65 -7.14
C GLY A 248 -27.78 11.39 -8.17
N GLY A 249 -27.15 10.72 -9.11
CA GLY A 249 -26.22 11.36 -10.04
C GLY A 249 -24.93 11.90 -9.39
N ALA A 250 -24.63 11.48 -8.16
CA ALA A 250 -23.55 12.00 -7.32
C ALA A 250 -22.13 11.64 -7.82
N TRP A 251 -22.00 10.96 -8.98
CA TRP A 251 -20.70 10.64 -9.58
C TRP A 251 -19.87 11.88 -9.90
N TRP A 252 -20.54 12.96 -10.33
CA TRP A 252 -19.86 14.21 -10.64
C TRP A 252 -19.33 14.89 -9.40
N ASP A 253 -20.11 14.89 -8.33
CA ASP A 253 -19.69 15.39 -7.03
C ASP A 253 -18.52 14.57 -6.50
N ALA A 254 -18.56 13.22 -6.64
CA ALA A 254 -17.46 12.34 -6.28
C ALA A 254 -16.15 12.73 -6.99
N ILE A 255 -16.21 13.02 -8.28
CA ILE A 255 -15.04 13.43 -9.07
C ILE A 255 -14.49 14.77 -8.60
N GLN A 256 -15.35 15.72 -8.31
CA GLN A 256 -14.95 17.03 -7.80
C GLN A 256 -14.32 16.95 -6.41
N TRP A 257 -14.76 16.02 -5.57
CA TRP A 257 -14.23 15.79 -4.23
C TRP A 257 -12.90 15.03 -4.19
N VAL A 258 -12.45 14.47 -5.29
CA VAL A 258 -11.19 13.67 -5.32
C VAL A 258 -9.98 14.42 -4.77
N PRO A 259 -9.72 15.71 -5.07
CA PRO A 259 -8.59 16.45 -4.49
C PRO A 259 -8.70 16.61 -2.96
N GLU A 260 -9.90 16.92 -2.47
CA GLU A 260 -10.15 17.10 -1.04
C GLU A 260 -10.04 15.78 -0.27
N ILE A 261 -10.60 14.71 -0.83
CA ILE A 261 -10.49 13.36 -0.29
C ILE A 261 -9.03 12.93 -0.22
N HIS A 262 -8.21 13.31 -1.18
CA HIS A 262 -6.77 13.02 -1.13
C HIS A 262 -6.09 13.76 0.03
N ALA A 263 -6.38 15.03 0.23
CA ALA A 263 -5.82 15.80 1.34
C ALA A 263 -6.23 15.23 2.70
N SER A 264 -7.47 14.74 2.80
CA SER A 264 -8.02 14.15 4.03
C SER A 264 -7.78 12.65 4.18
N ASN A 265 -7.14 12.00 3.21
CA ASN A 265 -6.94 10.56 3.23
C ASN A 265 -5.95 10.13 4.33
N GLU A 266 -6.29 9.07 5.06
CA GLU A 266 -5.44 8.49 6.11
C GLU A 266 -4.00 8.20 5.65
N ALA A 267 -3.81 7.81 4.38
CA ALA A 267 -2.47 7.52 3.86
C ALA A 267 -1.58 8.78 3.84
N PHE A 268 -2.17 9.94 3.62
CA PHE A 268 -1.47 11.23 3.61
C PHE A 268 -1.43 11.91 4.97
N GLY A 269 -2.23 11.43 5.92
CA GLY A 269 -2.22 11.87 7.31
C GLY A 269 -1.43 10.96 8.26
N ALA A 270 -0.83 9.87 7.78
CA ALA A 270 -0.17 8.89 8.64
C ALA A 270 0.95 9.47 9.51
N HIS A 271 1.66 10.51 9.05
CA HIS A 271 2.68 11.22 9.82
C HIS A 271 2.13 11.91 11.07
N LEU A 272 0.83 12.25 11.09
CA LEU A 272 0.15 12.81 12.27
C LEU A 272 0.12 11.83 13.46
N SER A 273 0.33 10.54 13.21
CA SER A 273 0.52 9.59 14.30
C SER A 273 1.80 9.86 15.11
N LEU A 274 2.87 10.35 14.47
CA LEU A 274 4.06 10.77 15.19
C LEU A 274 3.82 12.08 15.96
N TYR A 275 3.08 13.02 15.37
CA TYR A 275 2.64 14.22 16.05
C TYR A 275 1.84 13.88 17.31
N GLY A 276 0.83 13.02 17.22
CA GLY A 276 0.07 12.58 18.39
C GLY A 276 0.92 11.91 19.45
N ALA A 277 1.88 11.07 19.05
CA ALA A 277 2.81 10.44 19.98
C ALA A 277 3.68 11.47 20.76
N LEU A 278 4.12 12.54 20.10
CA LEU A 278 4.88 13.63 20.72
C LEU A 278 3.98 14.51 21.58
N TYR A 279 2.85 14.95 21.05
CA TYR A 279 1.91 15.85 21.73
C TYR A 279 1.36 15.26 23.05
N PHE A 280 1.02 13.98 23.05
CA PHE A 280 0.53 13.30 24.26
C PHE A 280 1.64 12.65 25.09
N HIS A 281 2.90 12.84 24.74
CA HIS A 281 4.02 12.17 25.41
C HIS A 281 3.77 10.66 25.58
N SER A 282 3.34 10.00 24.50
CA SER A 282 2.96 8.58 24.52
C SER A 282 4.07 7.71 25.10
N PRO A 283 3.78 6.83 26.07
CA PRO A 283 4.78 5.98 26.68
C PRO A 283 5.38 5.01 25.68
N LEU A 284 6.68 4.72 25.85
CA LEU A 284 7.37 3.78 25.00
C LEU A 284 6.96 2.34 25.30
N THR A 285 6.86 1.50 24.27
CA THR A 285 6.49 0.09 24.42
C THR A 285 7.66 -0.83 24.72
N TYR A 286 8.89 -0.32 24.61
CA TYR A 286 10.16 -1.07 24.86
C TYR A 286 10.20 -2.43 24.15
N GLY A 287 9.70 -2.48 22.92
CA GLY A 287 9.71 -3.68 22.06
C GLY A 287 8.53 -4.63 22.26
N SER A 288 7.60 -4.37 23.18
CA SER A 288 6.43 -5.25 23.37
C SER A 288 5.56 -5.32 22.11
N SER A 289 5.42 -4.22 21.37
CA SER A 289 4.68 -4.22 20.10
C SER A 289 5.39 -4.99 18.99
N LEU A 290 6.74 -5.03 18.98
CA LEU A 290 7.49 -5.89 18.06
C LEU A 290 7.30 -7.37 18.39
N THR A 291 7.26 -7.71 19.68
CA THR A 291 6.94 -9.06 20.15
C THR A 291 5.52 -9.44 19.70
N ALA A 292 4.55 -8.54 19.89
CA ALA A 292 3.18 -8.75 19.43
C ALA A 292 3.10 -8.98 17.91
N LEU A 293 3.92 -8.24 17.14
CA LEU A 293 4.02 -8.39 15.69
C LEU A 293 4.55 -9.78 15.30
N LEU A 294 5.65 -10.23 15.93
CA LEU A 294 6.23 -11.56 15.66
C LEU A 294 5.24 -12.68 15.95
N PHE A 295 4.52 -12.58 17.07
CA PHE A 295 3.51 -13.56 17.44
C PHE A 295 2.15 -13.37 16.75
N SER A 296 2.00 -12.35 15.91
CA SER A 296 0.75 -12.11 15.17
C SER A 296 0.38 -13.24 14.20
N VAL A 297 1.35 -14.05 13.78
CA VAL A 297 1.13 -15.26 12.99
C VAL A 297 0.38 -16.36 13.76
N VAL A 298 0.40 -16.32 15.09
CA VAL A 298 -0.34 -17.28 15.92
C VAL A 298 -1.79 -16.82 16.02
N PRO A 299 -2.77 -17.63 15.56
CA PRO A 299 -4.17 -17.27 15.67
C PRO A 299 -4.61 -17.02 17.12
N ARG A 300 -5.47 -16.04 17.36
CA ARG A 300 -6.00 -15.74 18.71
C ARG A 300 -6.76 -16.90 19.33
N ILE A 301 -7.30 -17.80 18.51
CA ILE A 301 -7.95 -19.02 19.00
C ILE A 301 -6.98 -19.96 19.73
N LEU A 302 -5.69 -19.93 19.36
CA LEU A 302 -4.63 -20.71 20.01
C LEU A 302 -3.95 -19.93 21.14
N TRP A 303 -4.00 -18.62 21.11
CA TRP A 303 -3.44 -17.75 22.15
C TRP A 303 -4.33 -16.51 22.37
N PRO A 304 -5.42 -16.62 23.14
CA PRO A 304 -6.35 -15.52 23.40
C PRO A 304 -5.70 -14.28 24.03
N GLU A 305 -4.77 -14.52 24.95
CA GLU A 305 -4.06 -13.48 25.72
C GLU A 305 -2.83 -12.90 24.98
N ARG A 306 -2.74 -13.12 23.67
CA ARG A 306 -1.64 -12.55 22.88
C ARG A 306 -1.53 -11.05 23.11
N PRO A 307 -0.29 -10.49 23.29
CA PRO A 307 -0.07 -9.07 23.49
C PRO A 307 -0.82 -8.21 22.47
N GLY A 308 -1.32 -7.05 22.90
CA GLY A 308 -1.96 -6.07 22.05
C GLY A 308 -1.01 -5.52 20.98
N ASP A 309 -1.58 -5.12 19.87
CA ASP A 309 -0.80 -4.50 18.79
C ASP A 309 -0.47 -3.02 19.12
N ILE A 310 0.38 -2.44 18.29
CA ILE A 310 0.81 -1.05 18.45
C ILE A 310 -0.35 -0.07 18.29
N TYR A 311 -1.39 -0.44 17.55
CA TYR A 311 -2.57 0.41 17.37
C TYR A 311 -3.35 0.58 18.67
N SER A 312 -3.57 -0.50 19.40
CA SER A 312 -4.24 -0.48 20.71
C SER A 312 -3.45 0.35 21.71
N HIS A 313 -2.12 0.20 21.74
CA HIS A 313 -1.25 0.99 22.58
C HIS A 313 -1.32 2.48 22.24
N TYR A 314 -1.18 2.83 20.96
CA TYR A 314 -1.25 4.21 20.50
C TYR A 314 -2.62 4.82 20.81
N ALA A 315 -3.72 4.11 20.47
CA ALA A 315 -5.07 4.59 20.71
C ALA A 315 -5.32 4.93 22.19
N SER A 316 -4.88 4.05 23.10
CA SER A 316 -4.98 4.29 24.55
C SER A 316 -4.14 5.50 25.00
N SER A 317 -2.95 5.68 24.42
CA SER A 317 -2.02 6.75 24.81
C SER A 317 -2.47 8.14 24.36
N VAL A 318 -3.22 8.23 23.25
CA VAL A 318 -3.76 9.51 22.74
C VAL A 318 -5.21 9.77 23.17
N GLY A 319 -5.73 8.99 24.15
CA GLY A 319 -7.04 9.21 24.73
C GLY A 319 -8.22 8.81 23.83
N ILE A 320 -7.97 7.99 22.81
CA ILE A 320 -9.01 7.43 21.96
C ILE A 320 -9.60 6.20 22.68
N VAL A 321 -10.67 6.44 23.42
CA VAL A 321 -11.34 5.41 24.22
C VAL A 321 -12.50 4.81 23.43
N GLU A 322 -12.67 3.49 23.58
CA GLU A 322 -13.80 2.65 23.18
C GLU A 322 -14.33 2.72 21.74
N GLY A 323 -14.34 1.62 21.05
CA GLY A 323 -14.87 1.48 19.69
C GLY A 323 -13.86 1.74 18.56
N VAL A 324 -12.68 2.23 18.87
CA VAL A 324 -11.65 2.60 17.88
C VAL A 324 -10.85 1.40 17.36
N GLY A 325 -10.91 0.27 18.04
CA GLY A 325 -10.37 -0.98 17.49
C GLY A 325 -10.99 -1.38 16.14
N GLU A 326 -12.14 -0.81 15.81
CA GLU A 326 -12.82 -0.97 14.53
C GLU A 326 -12.48 0.13 13.51
N GLN A 327 -12.00 1.30 13.93
CA GLN A 327 -11.56 2.37 13.05
C GLN A 327 -10.03 2.31 12.96
N GLY A 328 -9.51 1.74 11.89
CA GLY A 328 -8.08 1.60 11.69
C GLY A 328 -7.37 2.95 11.61
N PHE A 329 -6.65 3.33 12.68
CA PHE A 329 -5.71 4.45 12.61
C PHE A 329 -4.55 4.09 11.69
N SER A 330 -4.12 5.08 10.94
CA SER A 330 -2.86 4.97 10.23
C SER A 330 -1.73 5.33 11.17
N ILE A 331 -0.89 4.36 11.52
CA ILE A 331 0.34 4.62 12.26
C ILE A 331 1.49 4.61 11.27
N HIS A 332 2.14 5.76 11.10
CA HIS A 332 3.26 5.86 10.20
C HIS A 332 4.42 4.93 10.61
N HIS A 333 5.16 4.48 9.64
CA HIS A 333 6.31 3.59 9.82
C HIS A 333 7.33 4.13 10.86
N ALA A 334 7.69 5.42 10.76
CA ALA A 334 8.57 6.07 11.71
C ALA A 334 8.00 6.07 13.14
N THR A 335 6.68 6.30 13.28
CA THR A 335 5.98 6.31 14.58
C THR A 335 6.06 4.94 15.24
N GLY A 336 5.88 3.87 14.49
CA GLY A 336 5.97 2.51 15.02
C GLY A 336 7.34 2.23 15.66
N TRP A 337 8.42 2.67 15.02
CA TRP A 337 9.77 2.55 15.58
C TRP A 337 10.00 3.50 16.76
N TYR A 338 9.51 4.74 16.64
CA TYR A 338 9.61 5.72 17.72
C TYR A 338 8.89 5.26 18.99
N LEU A 339 7.67 4.76 18.88
CA LEU A 339 6.92 4.25 20.04
C LEU A 339 7.59 3.06 20.73
N ASN A 340 8.44 2.30 20.02
CA ASN A 340 9.18 1.21 20.68
C ASN A 340 10.36 1.70 21.51
N PHE A 341 11.21 2.56 20.99
CA PHE A 341 12.47 2.92 21.66
C PHE A 341 12.84 4.41 21.51
N GLY A 342 11.89 5.28 21.21
CA GLY A 342 12.15 6.71 20.98
C GLY A 342 13.02 6.97 19.75
N LEU A 343 13.85 8.00 19.82
CA LEU A 343 14.77 8.36 18.74
C LEU A 343 15.75 7.22 18.36
N PRO A 344 16.36 6.47 19.28
CA PRO A 344 17.16 5.30 18.91
C PRO A 344 16.39 4.25 18.10
N GLY A 345 15.13 4.00 18.44
CA GLY A 345 14.26 3.09 17.67
C GLY A 345 13.99 3.59 16.26
N LEU A 346 13.69 4.87 16.11
CA LEU A 346 13.47 5.51 14.81
C LEU A 346 14.70 5.36 13.91
N LEU A 347 15.90 5.66 14.43
CA LEU A 347 17.15 5.54 13.69
C LEU A 347 17.47 4.07 13.34
N PHE A 348 17.29 3.16 14.29
CA PHE A 348 17.48 1.73 14.05
C PHE A 348 16.55 1.21 12.95
N GLY A 349 15.27 1.57 13.02
CA GLY A 349 14.28 1.21 12.01
C GLY A 349 14.64 1.75 10.62
N ALA A 350 15.11 2.99 10.54
CA ALA A 350 15.56 3.60 9.30
C ALA A 350 16.77 2.86 8.68
N VAL A 351 17.80 2.56 9.50
CA VAL A 351 18.96 1.77 9.07
C VAL A 351 18.54 0.37 8.61
N LEU A 352 17.71 -0.31 9.38
CA LEU A 352 17.22 -1.66 9.04
C LEU A 352 16.52 -1.67 7.69
N TRP A 353 15.65 -0.72 7.44
CA TRP A 353 14.90 -0.64 6.17
C TRP A 353 15.75 -0.21 5.00
N GLY A 354 16.60 0.78 5.17
CA GLY A 354 17.58 1.14 4.15
C GLY A 354 18.48 -0.05 3.77
N TRP A 355 18.88 -0.85 4.75
CA TRP A 355 19.66 -2.06 4.54
C TRP A 355 18.86 -3.14 3.81
N ILE A 356 17.62 -3.45 4.26
CA ILE A 356 16.75 -4.45 3.61
C ILE A 356 16.54 -4.09 2.15
N TRP A 357 16.12 -2.85 1.87
CA TRP A 357 15.86 -2.41 0.49
C TRP A 357 17.14 -2.38 -0.35
N GLY A 358 18.26 -1.95 0.22
CA GLY A 358 19.54 -2.01 -0.46
C GLY A 358 19.96 -3.45 -0.82
N ARG A 359 19.73 -4.41 0.09
CA ARG A 359 19.97 -5.84 -0.17
C ARG A 359 19.03 -6.40 -1.22
N CYS A 360 17.75 -6.04 -1.18
CA CYS A 360 16.79 -6.42 -2.21
C CYS A 360 17.19 -5.90 -3.59
N PHE A 361 17.62 -4.65 -3.65
CA PHE A 361 18.09 -4.05 -4.90
C PHE A 361 19.36 -4.71 -5.43
N ASN A 362 20.32 -5.02 -4.55
CA ASN A 362 21.53 -5.77 -4.94
C ASN A 362 21.19 -7.19 -5.41
N ALA A 363 20.23 -7.86 -4.77
CA ALA A 363 19.77 -9.17 -5.21
C ALA A 363 19.18 -9.11 -6.64
N TYR A 364 18.41 -8.05 -6.92
CA TYR A 364 17.91 -7.77 -8.26
C TYR A 364 19.05 -7.58 -9.27
N LEU A 365 20.05 -6.75 -8.96
CA LEU A 365 21.21 -6.52 -9.83
C LEU A 365 22.02 -7.80 -10.04
N CYS A 366 22.22 -8.60 -8.98
CA CYS A 366 22.91 -9.89 -9.07
C CYS A 366 22.14 -10.91 -9.91
N ALA A 367 20.81 -10.97 -9.77
CA ALA A 367 19.97 -11.83 -10.59
C ALA A 367 20.08 -11.48 -12.08
N GLU A 368 20.16 -10.18 -12.38
CA GLU A 368 20.37 -9.70 -13.75
C GLU A 368 21.73 -10.15 -14.32
N ALA A 369 22.77 -10.18 -13.47
CA ALA A 369 24.12 -10.59 -13.87
C ALA A 369 24.34 -12.11 -13.97
N THR A 370 23.58 -12.91 -13.21
CA THR A 370 23.77 -14.37 -13.12
C THR A 370 22.68 -15.16 -13.82
N ARG A 371 21.94 -14.53 -14.70
CA ARG A 371 20.77 -15.05 -15.39
C ARG A 371 20.95 -16.45 -15.99
N ASP A 372 22.12 -16.75 -16.53
CA ASP A 372 22.38 -18.02 -17.21
C ASP A 372 22.69 -19.21 -16.27
N ARG A 373 22.97 -18.94 -14.97
CA ARG A 373 23.46 -19.96 -14.02
C ARG A 373 22.40 -20.58 -13.13
N GLY A 374 21.19 -20.04 -13.08
CA GLY A 374 20.25 -20.30 -11.99
C GLY A 374 18.85 -20.75 -12.36
N GLY A 375 18.58 -21.34 -13.46
CA GLY A 375 17.23 -21.78 -13.83
C GLY A 375 16.18 -20.65 -13.90
N ARG A 376 15.31 -20.67 -14.90
CA ARG A 376 14.36 -19.59 -15.25
C ARG A 376 13.45 -19.12 -14.09
N TRP A 377 13.03 -20.04 -13.22
CA TRP A 377 12.15 -19.71 -12.09
C TRP A 377 12.86 -18.97 -10.94
N ARG A 378 14.09 -19.38 -10.62
CA ARG A 378 14.90 -18.67 -9.60
C ARG A 378 15.19 -17.24 -10.04
N TYR A 379 15.48 -17.07 -11.32
CA TYR A 379 15.68 -15.74 -11.89
C TYR A 379 14.41 -14.89 -11.82
N ALA A 380 13.27 -15.41 -12.28
CA ALA A 380 12.00 -14.69 -12.22
C ALA A 380 11.66 -14.27 -10.77
N PHE A 381 11.84 -15.15 -9.80
CA PHE A 381 11.61 -14.85 -8.40
C PHE A 381 12.57 -13.77 -7.86
N ALA A 382 13.87 -13.90 -8.16
CA ALA A 382 14.88 -12.92 -7.72
C ALA A 382 14.67 -11.53 -8.34
N VAL A 383 14.07 -11.45 -9.53
CA VAL A 383 13.69 -10.18 -10.16
C VAL A 383 12.38 -9.63 -9.56
N MET A 384 11.38 -10.49 -9.34
CA MET A 384 10.05 -10.05 -8.91
C MET A 384 9.97 -9.71 -7.42
N ALA A 385 10.70 -10.42 -6.54
CA ALA A 385 10.64 -10.21 -5.11
C ALA A 385 10.99 -8.76 -4.70
N PRO A 386 12.07 -8.12 -5.19
CA PRO A 386 12.36 -6.73 -4.89
C PRO A 386 11.24 -5.77 -5.30
N TRP A 387 10.58 -6.03 -6.41
CA TRP A 387 9.46 -5.20 -6.88
C TRP A 387 8.21 -5.40 -6.04
N GLY A 388 7.95 -6.60 -5.55
CA GLY A 388 6.92 -6.86 -4.56
C GLY A 388 7.15 -6.07 -3.27
N PHE A 389 8.40 -6.01 -2.79
CA PHE A 389 8.77 -5.18 -1.63
C PHE A 389 8.53 -3.69 -1.89
N VAL A 390 8.91 -3.18 -3.06
CA VAL A 390 8.67 -1.76 -3.43
C VAL A 390 7.18 -1.46 -3.51
N ALA A 391 6.38 -2.34 -4.09
CA ALA A 391 4.93 -2.17 -4.16
C ALA A 391 4.27 -2.14 -2.78
N TYR A 392 4.93 -2.69 -1.76
CA TYR A 392 4.46 -2.72 -0.39
C TYR A 392 4.86 -1.48 0.44
N ILE A 393 5.69 -0.58 -0.09
CA ILE A 393 6.12 0.64 0.62
C ILE A 393 4.93 1.51 1.05
N PRO A 394 3.92 1.82 0.19
CA PRO A 394 2.79 2.62 0.63
C PRO A 394 1.97 1.99 1.77
N PRO A 395 1.62 0.68 1.74
CA PRO A 395 1.04 0.01 2.91
C PRO A 395 1.91 0.11 4.17
N LEU A 396 3.24 -0.01 4.05
CA LEU A 396 4.15 0.12 5.18
C LEU A 396 4.17 1.53 5.76
N ILE A 397 4.21 2.55 4.90
CA ILE A 397 4.15 3.95 5.32
C ILE A 397 2.88 4.21 6.14
N ARG A 398 1.75 3.69 5.67
CA ARG A 398 0.44 3.89 6.31
C ARG A 398 0.23 3.01 7.55
N ALA A 399 0.59 1.74 7.46
CA ALA A 399 0.27 0.75 8.49
C ALA A 399 1.42 0.51 9.49
N GLY A 400 2.50 1.25 9.38
CA GLY A 400 3.64 1.13 10.28
C GLY A 400 4.19 -0.30 10.35
N LEU A 401 4.55 -0.73 11.55
CA LEU A 401 5.10 -2.07 11.77
C LEU A 401 4.08 -3.19 11.49
N GLU A 402 2.78 -2.91 11.66
CA GLU A 402 1.71 -3.87 11.35
C GLU A 402 1.60 -4.19 9.85
N GLY A 403 2.06 -3.28 8.99
CA GLY A 403 2.16 -3.53 7.55
C GLY A 403 2.99 -4.76 7.20
N TYR A 404 3.90 -5.20 8.08
CA TYR A 404 4.71 -6.40 7.87
C TYR A 404 3.91 -7.70 7.92
N LYS A 405 2.79 -7.73 8.62
CA LYS A 405 1.88 -8.87 8.61
C LYS A 405 1.47 -9.24 7.19
N GLY A 406 1.22 -8.24 6.36
CA GLY A 406 0.86 -8.44 4.97
C GLY A 406 2.01 -8.90 4.05
N LEU A 407 3.26 -8.88 4.52
CA LEU A 407 4.40 -9.44 3.79
C LEU A 407 4.65 -10.91 4.16
N VAL A 408 4.17 -11.36 5.31
CA VAL A 408 4.41 -12.70 5.85
C VAL A 408 3.21 -13.62 5.60
N ILE A 409 2.01 -13.10 5.57
CA ILE A 409 0.75 -13.78 5.25
C ILE A 409 0.37 -13.51 3.80
#